data_df5b1f342b17c92b6f36acb940a8a4c6
#
_entry.id   df5b1f342b17c92b6f36acb940a8a4c6
#
_cell.length_a   1.000
_cell.length_b   1.000
_cell.length_c   1.000
_cell.angle_alpha   90.00
_cell.angle_beta   90.00
_cell.angle_gamma   90.00
#
_symmetry.space_group_name_H-M   'P 1'
#
loop_
_entity.id
_entity.type
_entity.pdbx_description
1 polymer ?
#
loop_
_entity_poly.entity_id
_entity_poly.type
_entity_poly.pdbx_seq_one_letter_code
_entity_poly.pdbx_strand_id
1 'polypeptide(L)' 'MMCAARAGARGRRVLLVDHAPVIGEKIRISGGGRCNFTNLHCIPDNFISRNPAFCRSALARYRPQDFLTLVERHGIAWH' A
#
# COMPACT_ATOMS: atom_id res chain seq x y z
N MET A 1 -1.42 -8.63 1.78
CA MET A 1 0.03 -8.60 1.46
C MET A 1 0.82 -7.70 2.40
N MET A 2 0.48 -6.43 2.59
CA MET A 2 1.22 -5.51 3.49
C MET A 2 1.33 -6.04 4.93
N CYS A 3 0.24 -6.56 5.51
CA CYS A 3 0.27 -7.16 6.84
C CYS A 3 1.24 -8.35 6.91
N ALA A 4 1.24 -9.22 5.89
CA ALA A 4 2.15 -10.35 5.80
C ALA A 4 3.61 -9.90 5.74
N ALA A 5 3.92 -8.88 4.94
CA ALA A 5 5.26 -8.31 4.84
C ALA A 5 5.73 -7.74 6.19
N ARG A 6 4.85 -7.01 6.90
CA ARG A 6 5.17 -6.46 8.23
C ARG A 6 5.37 -7.53 9.29
N ALA A 7 4.54 -8.57 9.28
CA ALA A 7 4.68 -9.69 10.20
C ALA A 7 5.97 -10.48 9.94
N GLY A 8 6.29 -10.74 8.67
CA GLY A 8 7.54 -11.38 8.27
C GLY A 8 8.78 -10.58 8.67
N ALA A 9 8.77 -9.26 8.49
CA ALA A 9 9.85 -8.37 8.92
C ALA A 9 10.07 -8.39 10.44
N ARG A 10 9.06 -8.81 11.21
CA ARG A 10 9.14 -9.00 12.67
C ARG A 10 9.55 -10.44 13.06
N GLY A 11 10.01 -11.23 12.13
CA GLY A 11 10.44 -12.61 12.37
C GLY A 11 9.28 -13.60 12.55
N ARG A 12 8.05 -13.25 12.18
CA ARG A 12 6.92 -14.15 12.27
C ARG A 12 6.85 -15.08 11.06
N ARG A 13 6.43 -16.32 11.31
CA ARG A 13 6.09 -17.25 10.22
C ARG A 13 4.73 -16.84 9.65
N VAL A 14 4.68 -16.59 8.34
CA VAL A 14 3.48 -16.08 7.66
C VAL A 14 3.08 -17.02 6.54
N LEU A 15 1.78 -17.34 6.49
CA LEU A 15 1.15 -18.01 5.37
C LEU A 15 0.16 -17.03 4.74
N LEU A 16 0.38 -16.70 3.48
CA LEU A 16 -0.50 -15.85 2.68
C LEU A 16 -1.33 -16.74 1.75
N VAL A 17 -2.66 -16.67 1.88
CA VAL A 17 -3.59 -17.44 1.06
C VAL A 17 -4.40 -16.49 0.18
N ASP A 18 -4.49 -16.81 -1.10
CA ASP A 18 -5.30 -16.10 -2.07
C ASP A 18 -5.98 -17.12 -3.00
N HIS A 19 -7.19 -16.83 -3.44
CA HIS A 19 -7.91 -17.68 -4.40
C HIS A 19 -7.58 -17.33 -5.85
N ALA A 20 -6.90 -16.20 -6.11
CA ALA A 20 -6.49 -15.81 -7.44
C ALA A 20 -5.37 -16.72 -7.97
N PRO A 21 -5.32 -17.00 -9.27
CA PRO A 21 -4.28 -17.85 -9.87
C PRO A 21 -2.89 -17.19 -9.83
N VAL A 22 -2.85 -15.87 -9.71
CA VAL A 22 -1.61 -15.10 -9.60
C VAL A 22 -1.66 -14.22 -8.37
N ILE A 23 -0.60 -14.28 -7.57
CA ILE A 23 -0.47 -13.47 -6.36
C ILE A 23 -0.48 -11.96 -6.70
N GLY A 24 -1.25 -11.17 -5.95
CA GLY A 24 -1.31 -9.73 -6.15
C GLY A 24 -1.98 -9.29 -7.45
N GLU A 25 -2.81 -10.12 -8.06
CA GLU A 25 -3.45 -9.83 -9.35
C GLU A 25 -4.18 -8.48 -9.36
N LYS A 26 -4.94 -8.17 -8.31
CA LYS A 26 -5.67 -6.89 -8.20
C LYS A 26 -4.73 -5.68 -8.19
N ILE A 27 -3.58 -5.80 -7.59
CA ILE A 27 -2.56 -4.75 -7.59
C ILE A 27 -2.00 -4.60 -9.00
N ARG A 28 -1.64 -5.70 -9.63
CA ARG A 28 -1.05 -5.73 -10.97
C ARG A 28 -1.93 -5.12 -12.04
N ILE A 29 -3.24 -5.41 -12.03
CA ILE A 29 -4.19 -4.92 -13.04
C ILE A 29 -4.73 -3.52 -12.74
N SER A 30 -4.51 -2.97 -11.54
CA SER A 30 -4.98 -1.63 -11.19
C SER A 30 -4.36 -0.56 -12.10
N GLY A 31 -5.08 0.54 -12.29
CA GLY A 31 -4.60 1.63 -13.14
C GLY A 31 -4.37 1.23 -14.60
N GLY A 32 -5.20 0.35 -15.16
CA GLY A 32 -5.03 -0.13 -16.54
C GLY A 32 -3.76 -0.95 -16.75
N GLY A 33 -3.34 -1.72 -15.74
CA GLY A 33 -2.13 -2.54 -15.76
C GLY A 33 -0.85 -1.81 -15.36
N ARG A 34 -0.95 -0.53 -14.97
CA ARG A 34 0.19 0.28 -14.54
C ARG A 34 0.48 0.18 -13.03
N CYS A 35 -0.37 -0.52 -12.29
CA CYS A 35 -0.23 -0.68 -10.85
C CYS A 35 -0.19 0.67 -10.10
N ASN A 36 -1.29 1.42 -10.14
CA ASN A 36 -1.40 2.66 -9.36
C ASN A 36 -1.36 2.33 -7.86
N PHE A 37 -0.24 2.57 -7.22
CA PHE A 37 -0.01 2.10 -5.85
C PHE A 37 -0.01 3.23 -4.82
N THR A 38 0.23 4.48 -5.21
CA THR A 38 0.14 5.64 -4.31
C THR A 38 -0.05 6.95 -5.07
N ASN A 39 -0.35 8.02 -4.33
CA ASN A 39 -0.40 9.38 -4.83
C ASN A 39 0.37 10.29 -3.87
N LEU A 40 1.39 10.97 -4.38
CA LEU A 40 2.24 11.87 -3.57
C LEU A 40 1.48 13.06 -2.98
N HIS A 41 0.39 13.46 -3.62
CA HIS A 41 -0.45 14.57 -3.19
C HIS A 41 -1.64 14.14 -2.32
N CYS A 42 -1.57 12.94 -1.74
CA CYS A 42 -2.62 12.40 -0.88
C CYS A 42 -2.61 13.12 0.48
N ILE A 43 -3.59 13.98 0.70
CA ILE A 43 -3.80 14.70 1.95
C ILE A 43 -5.21 14.39 2.51
N PRO A 44 -5.49 14.64 3.80
CA PRO A 44 -6.82 14.37 4.38
C PRO A 44 -7.98 14.99 3.62
N ASP A 45 -7.79 16.16 3.01
CA ASP A 45 -8.82 16.89 2.28
C ASP A 45 -9.26 16.19 0.98
N ASN A 46 -8.48 15.22 0.49
CA ASN A 46 -8.84 14.39 -0.67
C ASN A 46 -9.86 13.28 -0.31
N PHE A 47 -10.14 13.05 0.96
CA PHE A 47 -11.03 12.00 1.43
C PHE A 47 -12.40 12.59 1.78
N ILE A 48 -13.41 12.23 0.99
CA ILE A 48 -14.79 12.67 1.16
C ILE A 48 -15.53 11.63 2.00
N SER A 49 -15.96 12.01 3.20
CA SER A 49 -16.70 11.13 4.10
C SER A 49 -17.53 11.94 5.11
N ARG A 50 -18.40 11.24 5.83
CA ARG A 50 -19.15 11.85 6.96
C ARG A 50 -18.24 12.24 8.13
N ASN A 51 -17.06 11.63 8.24
CA ASN A 51 -16.06 11.96 9.23
C ASN A 51 -14.75 12.33 8.53
N PRO A 52 -14.56 13.58 8.12
CA PRO A 52 -13.36 14.00 7.37
C PRO A 52 -12.06 13.90 8.18
N ALA A 53 -12.15 13.80 9.50
CA ALA A 53 -10.99 13.63 10.35
C ALA A 53 -10.51 12.15 10.47
N PHE A 54 -11.30 11.19 9.99
CA PHE A 54 -11.05 9.76 10.18
C PHE A 54 -9.68 9.32 9.67
N CYS A 55 -9.25 9.81 8.51
CA CYS A 55 -7.98 9.39 7.88
C CYS A 55 -6.75 10.15 8.39
N ARG A 56 -6.90 11.21 9.15
CA ARG A 56 -5.78 12.10 9.55
C ARG A 56 -4.67 11.35 10.29
N SER A 57 -5.03 10.56 11.28
CA SER A 57 -4.06 9.81 12.09
C SER A 57 -3.29 8.78 11.24
N ALA A 58 -4.00 8.05 10.38
CA ALA A 58 -3.39 7.06 9.50
C ALA A 58 -2.41 7.70 8.52
N LEU A 59 -2.81 8.80 7.86
CA LEU A 59 -1.97 9.51 6.90
C LEU A 59 -0.78 10.21 7.56
N ALA A 60 -0.92 10.67 8.81
CA ALA A 60 0.20 11.23 9.55
C ALA A 60 1.25 10.17 9.95
N ARG A 61 0.81 8.94 10.24
CA ARG A 61 1.67 7.84 10.66
C ARG A 61 2.30 7.07 9.50
N TYR A 62 1.65 7.03 8.36
CA TYR A 62 2.14 6.34 7.17
C TYR A 62 1.81 7.17 5.93
N ARG A 63 2.78 7.91 5.45
CA ARG A 63 2.66 8.84 4.33
C ARG A 63 2.91 8.14 3.00
N PRO A 64 2.52 8.71 1.87
CA PRO A 64 2.89 8.19 0.55
C PRO A 64 4.39 7.96 0.38
N GLN A 65 5.23 8.86 0.91
CA GLN A 65 6.69 8.74 0.87
C GLN A 65 7.21 7.51 1.63
N ASP A 66 6.55 7.13 2.72
CA ASP A 66 6.93 5.94 3.48
C ASP A 66 6.70 4.67 2.66
N PHE A 67 5.65 4.65 1.84
CA PHE A 67 5.41 3.55 0.89
C PHE A 67 6.44 3.55 -0.25
N LEU A 68 6.81 4.71 -0.80
CA LEU A 68 7.86 4.80 -1.81
C LEU A 68 9.19 4.27 -1.29
N THR A 69 9.56 4.63 -0.07
CA THR A 69 10.77 4.09 0.59
C THR A 69 10.74 2.57 0.69
N LEU A 70 9.57 1.99 0.97
CA LEU A 70 9.40 0.53 0.98
C LEU A 70 9.64 -0.07 -0.40
N VAL A 71 9.06 0.50 -1.44
CA VAL A 71 9.20 0.07 -2.84
C VAL A 71 10.66 0.14 -3.29
N GLU A 72 11.33 1.25 -3.03
CA GLU A 72 12.74 1.47 -3.35
C GLU A 72 13.67 0.51 -2.62
N ARG A 73 13.41 0.24 -1.34
CA ARG A 73 14.17 -0.74 -0.55
C ARG A 73 14.14 -2.13 -1.17
N HIS A 74 13.09 -2.47 -1.88
CA HIS A 74 12.95 -3.75 -2.59
C HIS A 74 13.45 -3.69 -4.04
N GLY A 75 14.07 -2.59 -4.46
CA GLY A 75 14.62 -2.44 -5.80
C GLY A 75 13.56 -2.38 -6.90
N ILE A 76 12.33 -2.01 -6.57
CA ILE A 76 11.23 -1.91 -7.52
C ILE A 76 11.24 -0.53 -8.16
N ALA A 77 11.45 -0.47 -9.48
CA ALA A 77 11.38 0.77 -10.24
C ALA A 77 9.94 1.29 -10.28
N TRP A 78 9.81 2.60 -10.15
CA TRP A 78 8.51 3.27 -10.22
C TRP A 78 8.63 4.62 -10.96
N HIS A 79 7.52 5.15 -11.41
CA HIS A 79 7.45 6.46 -12.08
C HIS A 79 6.06 7.10 -11.89
#